data_3ae9bd5e5b96e75d8a721b79c284494e
#
_entry.id   3ae9bd5e5b96e75d8a721b79c284494e
#
_cell.length_a   1.000
_cell.length_b   1.000
_cell.length_c   1.000
_cell.angle_alpha   90.00
_cell.angle_beta   90.00
_cell.angle_gamma   90.00
#
_symmetry.space_group_name_H-M   'P 1'
#
loop_
_entity.id
_entity.type
_entity.pdbx_description
1 polymer ?
#
loop_
_entity_poly.entity_id
_entity_poly.type
_entity_poly.pdbx_seq_one_letter_code
_entity_poly.pdbx_strand_id
1 'polypeptide(L)'
;MNDVYLEVCDASYSQVGWGVLAFLLCFPAFAFLTVEAVQSAIVDTPAMVKSGEQGMFSGIMWIFVAVTVLCCVLTVVVLLRDCFNYRHKAVRFNRQARMVYAFRHNGPGGVIAVPWDKAFFYPHRLPSNSLAGGAPTLMRCFVLDETGKKIVNTFSFGARVVNGADEATPIGKQVLHQVQANFEFIRRYMEQGPGALPKVERYLPRGPSLRASMSVWFHGIGAVGSASGAMRGLTILLSGPIFLLSILHYIAQLTRNRLRPTRRPPSRNIPQHQW
;
A
#
# COMPACT_ATOMS: atom_id res chain seq x y z
N MET A 1 9.97 -15.48 -11.26
CA MET A 1 9.29 -16.24 -12.35
C MET A 1 10.17 -17.42 -12.72
N ASN A 2 9.60 -18.58 -12.88
CA ASN A 2 10.21 -19.79 -13.40
C ASN A 2 9.12 -20.60 -14.14
N ASP A 3 9.41 -21.82 -14.59
CA ASP A 3 8.45 -22.66 -15.33
C ASP A 3 7.28 -23.17 -14.46
N VAL A 4 7.42 -23.14 -13.13
CA VAL A 4 6.44 -23.67 -12.19
C VAL A 4 5.50 -22.57 -11.69
N TYR A 5 6.05 -21.41 -11.31
CA TYR A 5 5.25 -20.34 -10.72
C TYR A 5 5.75 -18.92 -11.04
N LEU A 6 4.80 -18.00 -11.04
CA LEU A 6 4.98 -16.56 -11.07
C LEU A 6 4.52 -15.98 -9.73
N GLU A 7 5.32 -15.14 -9.09
CA GLU A 7 4.93 -14.37 -7.90
C GLU A 7 4.74 -12.91 -8.27
N VAL A 8 3.60 -12.36 -7.87
CA VAL A 8 3.24 -10.94 -8.04
C VAL A 8 3.04 -10.32 -6.68
N CYS A 9 3.51 -9.09 -6.50
CA CYS A 9 3.31 -8.36 -5.25
C CYS A 9 1.84 -7.97 -5.06
N ASP A 10 1.44 -7.85 -3.80
CA ASP A 10 0.20 -7.20 -3.41
C ASP A 10 0.17 -5.73 -3.85
N ALA A 11 -1.02 -5.25 -4.14
CA ALA A 11 -1.28 -3.86 -4.54
C ALA A 11 -0.84 -2.81 -3.50
N SER A 12 -0.70 -3.19 -2.23
CA SER A 12 -0.26 -2.29 -1.16
C SER A 12 1.25 -2.09 -1.06
N TYR A 13 2.04 -2.82 -1.86
CA TYR A 13 3.51 -2.76 -1.77
C TYR A 13 4.08 -1.34 -1.95
N SER A 14 3.54 -0.57 -2.88
CA SER A 14 3.97 0.80 -3.16
C SER A 14 3.62 1.81 -2.05
N GLN A 15 2.72 1.44 -1.14
CA GLN A 15 2.26 2.32 -0.05
C GLN A 15 3.03 2.14 1.26
N VAL A 16 3.96 1.19 1.30
CA VAL A 16 4.82 0.98 2.47
C VAL A 16 5.67 2.23 2.71
N GLY A 17 5.79 2.65 3.96
CA GLY A 17 6.55 3.84 4.36
C GLY A 17 5.71 5.10 4.59
N TRP A 18 4.48 5.18 4.06
CA TRP A 18 3.59 6.31 4.32
C TRP A 18 3.21 6.47 5.79
N GLY A 19 3.04 5.34 6.51
CA GLY A 19 2.78 5.37 7.95
C GLY A 19 3.95 5.90 8.75
N VAL A 20 5.17 5.58 8.34
CA VAL A 20 6.40 6.13 8.96
C VAL A 20 6.49 7.63 8.71
N LEU A 21 6.23 8.08 7.48
CA LEU A 21 6.21 9.52 7.15
C LEU A 21 5.15 10.27 7.95
N ALA A 22 3.91 9.76 7.98
CA ALA A 22 2.82 10.37 8.74
C ALA A 22 3.17 10.50 10.23
N PHE A 23 3.78 9.47 10.82
CA PHE A 23 4.24 9.52 12.20
C PHE A 23 5.32 10.59 12.41
N LEU A 24 6.34 10.63 11.55
CA LEU A 24 7.45 11.60 11.70
C LEU A 24 7.01 13.05 11.56
N LEU A 25 5.99 13.32 10.73
CA LEU A 25 5.51 14.69 10.51
C LEU A 25 4.41 15.09 11.51
N CYS A 26 3.43 14.21 11.73
CA CYS A 26 2.24 14.57 12.48
C CYS A 26 2.38 14.35 13.98
N PHE A 27 3.09 13.29 14.42
CA PHE A 27 3.22 12.99 15.84
C PHE A 27 3.91 14.12 16.64
N PRO A 28 5.06 14.67 16.21
CA PRO A 28 5.70 15.78 16.93
C PRO A 28 4.81 17.03 16.97
N ALA A 29 4.10 17.32 15.87
CA ALA A 29 3.20 18.47 15.80
C ALA A 29 2.02 18.31 16.79
N PHE A 30 1.36 17.15 16.80
CA PHE A 30 0.27 16.89 17.73
C PHE A 30 0.75 16.82 19.18
N ALA A 31 1.92 16.23 19.44
CA ALA A 31 2.50 16.20 20.78
C ALA A 31 2.80 17.62 21.29
N PHE A 32 3.38 18.48 20.44
CA PHE A 32 3.60 19.88 20.79
C PHE A 32 2.29 20.61 21.09
N LEU A 33 1.28 20.50 20.20
CA LEU A 33 -0.03 21.09 20.41
C LEU A 33 -0.72 20.59 21.69
N THR A 34 -0.50 19.32 22.06
CA THR A 34 -1.02 18.76 23.31
C THR A 34 -0.38 19.43 24.52
N VAL A 35 0.93 19.63 24.52
CA VAL A 35 1.65 20.29 25.59
C VAL A 35 1.18 21.75 25.77
N GLU A 36 1.09 22.49 24.67
CA GLU A 36 0.60 23.89 24.67
C GLU A 36 -0.86 23.98 25.17
N ALA A 37 -1.71 23.05 24.74
CA ALA A 37 -3.09 23.03 25.19
C ALA A 37 -3.23 22.68 26.69
N VAL A 38 -2.41 21.75 27.19
CA VAL A 38 -2.38 21.44 28.64
C VAL A 38 -1.89 22.63 29.43
N GLN A 39 -0.83 23.31 29.00
CA GLN A 39 -0.35 24.52 29.66
C GLN A 39 -1.42 25.61 29.67
N SER A 40 -2.09 25.83 28.52
CA SER A 40 -3.16 26.84 28.42
C SER A 40 -4.41 26.48 29.23
N ALA A 41 -4.66 25.18 29.49
CA ALA A 41 -5.78 24.75 30.32
C ALA A 41 -5.52 24.95 31.84
N ILE A 42 -4.24 24.91 32.25
CA ILE A 42 -3.82 24.97 33.65
C ILE A 42 -3.43 26.40 34.07
N VAL A 43 -2.79 27.16 33.16
CA VAL A 43 -2.27 28.49 33.46
C VAL A 43 -3.31 29.55 33.17
N ASP A 44 -3.78 30.18 34.24
CA ASP A 44 -4.73 31.30 34.18
C ASP A 44 -4.06 32.57 33.67
N THR A 45 -4.57 33.14 32.60
CA THR A 45 -4.13 34.46 32.17
C THR A 45 -4.88 35.55 32.93
N PRO A 46 -4.21 36.66 33.32
CA PRO A 46 -4.84 37.74 34.05
C PRO A 46 -6.11 38.34 33.39
N ALA A 47 -6.16 38.28 32.05
CA ALA A 47 -7.29 38.76 31.28
C ALA A 47 -8.54 37.85 31.44
N MET A 48 -8.35 36.53 31.49
CA MET A 48 -9.42 35.54 31.64
C MET A 48 -10.00 35.53 33.07
N VAL A 49 -9.14 35.73 34.06
CA VAL A 49 -9.58 35.86 35.46
C VAL A 49 -10.51 37.07 35.61
N LYS A 50 -10.21 38.18 34.91
CA LYS A 50 -11.04 39.41 34.96
C LYS A 50 -12.38 39.26 34.23
N SER A 51 -12.44 38.45 33.13
CA SER A 51 -13.68 38.28 32.37
C SER A 51 -14.65 37.24 32.97
N GLY A 52 -14.21 36.42 33.93
CA GLY A 52 -15.02 35.34 34.49
C GLY A 52 -15.24 34.15 33.54
N GLU A 53 -14.64 34.14 32.38
CA GLU A 53 -14.80 33.10 31.34
C GLU A 53 -13.83 31.91 31.49
N GLN A 54 -13.08 31.89 32.57
CA GLN A 54 -12.01 30.93 32.86
C GLN A 54 -12.45 29.46 32.73
N GLY A 55 -13.61 29.12 33.33
CA GLY A 55 -14.10 27.73 33.28
C GLY A 55 -14.46 27.24 31.90
N MET A 56 -15.04 28.11 31.07
CA MET A 56 -15.40 27.77 29.70
C MET A 56 -14.13 27.57 28.81
N PHE A 57 -13.17 28.48 28.96
CA PHE A 57 -11.90 28.36 28.20
C PHE A 57 -11.13 27.10 28.59
N SER A 58 -10.97 26.83 29.89
CA SER A 58 -10.31 25.60 30.35
C SER A 58 -11.04 24.35 29.84
N GLY A 59 -12.37 24.33 29.84
CA GLY A 59 -13.16 23.23 29.29
C GLY A 59 -12.88 23.00 27.80
N ILE A 60 -12.82 24.05 26.98
CA ILE A 60 -12.49 23.98 25.57
C ILE A 60 -11.07 23.44 25.37
N MET A 61 -10.08 23.89 26.15
CA MET A 61 -8.71 23.41 26.10
C MET A 61 -8.61 21.92 26.44
N TRP A 62 -9.35 21.42 27.42
CA TRP A 62 -9.37 19.99 27.72
C TRP A 62 -9.96 19.14 26.59
N ILE A 63 -10.98 19.63 25.89
CA ILE A 63 -11.51 18.99 24.69
C ILE A 63 -10.42 18.94 23.60
N PHE A 64 -9.70 20.05 23.41
CA PHE A 64 -8.61 20.11 22.44
C PHE A 64 -7.47 19.16 22.80
N VAL A 65 -7.09 19.03 24.08
CA VAL A 65 -6.14 18.02 24.57
C VAL A 65 -6.61 16.61 24.21
N ALA A 66 -7.87 16.28 24.46
CA ALA A 66 -8.39 14.95 24.13
C ALA A 66 -8.31 14.65 22.64
N VAL A 67 -8.62 15.62 21.78
CA VAL A 67 -8.51 15.49 20.31
C VAL A 67 -7.07 15.30 19.86
N THR A 68 -6.12 16.10 20.36
CA THR A 68 -4.72 16.01 19.97
C THR A 68 -4.06 14.70 20.45
N VAL A 69 -4.40 14.24 21.67
CA VAL A 69 -3.98 12.92 22.17
C VAL A 69 -4.53 11.80 21.28
N LEU A 70 -5.80 11.87 20.89
CA LEU A 70 -6.38 10.90 19.94
C LEU A 70 -5.62 10.90 18.61
N CYS A 71 -5.27 12.07 18.08
CA CYS A 71 -4.45 12.19 16.87
C CYS A 71 -3.05 11.57 17.04
N CYS A 72 -2.40 11.78 18.19
CA CYS A 72 -1.14 11.09 18.52
C CYS A 72 -1.30 9.57 18.50
N VAL A 73 -2.33 9.04 19.15
CA VAL A 73 -2.61 7.59 19.16
C VAL A 73 -2.84 7.07 17.75
N LEU A 74 -3.62 7.77 16.92
CA LEU A 74 -3.87 7.38 15.54
C LEU A 74 -2.58 7.34 14.70
N THR A 75 -1.67 8.31 14.85
CA THR A 75 -0.39 8.29 14.13
C THR A 75 0.49 7.10 14.56
N VAL A 76 0.50 6.75 15.86
CA VAL A 76 1.18 5.55 16.37
C VAL A 76 0.54 4.26 15.80
N VAL A 77 -0.79 4.16 15.76
CA VAL A 77 -1.49 3.00 15.17
C VAL A 77 -1.13 2.84 13.69
N VAL A 78 -1.09 3.94 12.93
CA VAL A 78 -0.70 3.92 11.51
C VAL A 78 0.76 3.47 11.35
N LEU A 79 1.68 3.97 12.20
CA LEU A 79 3.08 3.53 12.22
C LEU A 79 3.19 2.03 12.51
N LEU A 80 2.51 1.55 13.56
CA LEU A 80 2.52 0.14 13.93
C LEU A 80 1.97 -0.75 12.81
N ARG A 81 0.87 -0.33 12.19
CA ARG A 81 0.28 -1.02 11.04
C ARG A 81 1.24 -1.08 9.84
N ASP A 82 2.00 -0.02 9.62
CA ASP A 82 2.98 0.03 8.53
C ASP A 82 4.22 -0.82 8.83
N CYS A 83 4.78 -0.75 10.03
CA CYS A 83 6.00 -1.46 10.41
C CYS A 83 5.78 -2.93 10.77
N PHE A 84 4.63 -3.29 11.36
CA PHE A 84 4.36 -4.65 11.86
C PHE A 84 3.48 -5.50 10.93
N ASN A 85 3.19 -5.04 9.73
CA ASN A 85 2.50 -5.85 8.72
C ASN A 85 3.46 -6.83 8.02
N TYR A 86 2.91 -7.81 7.30
CA TYR A 86 3.71 -8.71 6.46
C TYR A 86 4.34 -7.94 5.29
N ARG A 87 5.60 -8.26 5.03
CA ARG A 87 6.38 -7.55 4.00
C ARG A 87 5.85 -7.74 2.59
N HIS A 88 5.60 -8.98 2.21
CA HIS A 88 5.07 -9.35 0.91
C HIS A 88 3.84 -10.22 1.13
N LYS A 89 2.70 -9.70 0.78
CA LYS A 89 1.48 -10.49 0.62
C LYS A 89 1.46 -10.97 -0.84
N ALA A 90 2.44 -11.82 -1.19
CA ALA A 90 2.58 -12.27 -2.56
C ALA A 90 1.39 -13.12 -2.99
N VAL A 91 0.95 -12.89 -4.22
CA VAL A 91 0.05 -13.78 -4.94
C VAL A 91 0.90 -14.64 -5.86
N ARG A 92 0.83 -15.96 -5.68
CA ARG A 92 1.56 -16.94 -6.47
C ARG A 92 0.62 -17.62 -7.44
N PHE A 93 0.94 -17.52 -8.70
CA PHE A 93 0.28 -18.21 -9.80
C PHE A 93 1.10 -19.47 -10.13
N ASN A 94 0.60 -20.65 -9.76
CA ASN A 94 1.26 -21.92 -10.04
C ASN A 94 0.69 -22.51 -11.33
N ARG A 95 1.49 -22.48 -12.39
CA ARG A 95 1.10 -22.94 -13.72
C ARG A 95 0.89 -24.44 -13.77
N GLN A 96 1.79 -25.22 -13.17
CA GLN A 96 1.72 -26.68 -13.22
C GLN A 96 0.50 -27.22 -12.45
N ALA A 97 0.20 -26.62 -11.29
CA ALA A 97 -0.96 -27.00 -10.49
C ALA A 97 -2.26 -26.36 -10.96
N ARG A 98 -2.21 -25.39 -11.88
CA ARG A 98 -3.34 -24.50 -12.25
C ARG A 98 -4.04 -23.90 -11.02
N MET A 99 -3.25 -23.41 -10.08
CA MET A 99 -3.70 -22.87 -8.80
C MET A 99 -3.18 -21.46 -8.57
N VAL A 100 -3.99 -20.63 -7.91
CA VAL A 100 -3.61 -19.31 -7.43
C VAL A 100 -3.58 -19.33 -5.91
N TYR A 101 -2.48 -18.90 -5.32
CA TYR A 101 -2.29 -18.82 -3.88
C TYR A 101 -2.10 -17.36 -3.46
N ALA A 102 -3.04 -16.79 -2.70
CA ALA A 102 -2.91 -15.45 -2.16
C ALA A 102 -2.60 -15.52 -0.66
N PHE A 103 -1.46 -14.98 -0.29
CA PHE A 103 -1.00 -14.95 1.10
C PHE A 103 -1.70 -13.81 1.88
N ARG A 104 -2.22 -14.11 3.05
CA ARG A 104 -2.79 -13.13 4.01
C ARG A 104 -1.97 -13.03 5.30
N HIS A 105 -1.74 -14.16 5.97
CA HIS A 105 -1.00 -14.24 7.24
C HIS A 105 -0.39 -15.64 7.43
N ASN A 106 0.48 -15.78 8.44
CA ASN A 106 1.19 -17.05 8.72
C ASN A 106 0.36 -18.10 9.51
N GLY A 107 -0.86 -17.77 9.94
CA GLY A 107 -1.73 -18.68 10.70
C GLY A 107 -2.58 -19.58 9.83
N PRO A 108 -3.35 -20.50 10.43
CA PRO A 108 -4.29 -21.35 9.74
C PRO A 108 -5.28 -20.53 8.88
N GLY A 109 -5.58 -20.98 7.66
CA GLY A 109 -6.42 -20.24 6.72
C GLY A 109 -5.77 -18.96 6.15
N GLY A 110 -4.49 -18.71 6.43
CA GLY A 110 -3.77 -17.51 5.99
C GLY A 110 -3.35 -17.50 4.52
N VAL A 111 -3.63 -18.57 3.78
CA VAL A 111 -3.43 -18.65 2.33
C VAL A 111 -4.78 -18.99 1.69
N ILE A 112 -5.21 -18.14 0.77
CA ILE A 112 -6.36 -18.44 -0.09
C ILE A 112 -5.82 -19.22 -1.28
N ALA A 113 -6.32 -20.43 -1.49
CA ALA A 113 -6.00 -21.23 -2.66
C ALA A 113 -7.25 -21.36 -3.55
N VAL A 114 -7.09 -21.03 -4.83
CA VAL A 114 -8.19 -21.05 -5.80
C VAL A 114 -7.70 -21.71 -7.09
N PRO A 115 -8.45 -22.63 -7.68
CA PRO A 115 -8.17 -23.10 -9.04
C PRO A 115 -8.18 -21.93 -10.02
N TRP A 116 -7.21 -21.88 -10.95
CA TRP A 116 -7.13 -20.85 -11.98
C TRP A 116 -8.43 -20.70 -12.76
N ASP A 117 -9.05 -21.80 -13.11
CA ASP A 117 -10.25 -21.85 -13.93
C ASP A 117 -11.53 -21.40 -13.18
N LYS A 118 -11.48 -21.33 -11.84
CA LYS A 118 -12.58 -20.84 -10.98
C LYS A 118 -12.29 -19.43 -10.41
N ALA A 119 -11.15 -18.84 -10.75
CA ALA A 119 -10.78 -17.51 -10.29
C ALA A 119 -11.36 -16.45 -11.22
N PHE A 120 -12.20 -15.58 -10.68
CA PHE A 120 -12.77 -14.46 -11.44
C PHE A 120 -11.97 -13.18 -11.21
N PHE A 121 -11.29 -12.72 -12.24
CA PHE A 121 -10.45 -11.52 -12.18
C PHE A 121 -11.15 -10.33 -12.82
N TYR A 122 -11.14 -9.21 -12.10
CA TYR A 122 -11.80 -7.98 -12.54
C TYR A 122 -10.94 -6.74 -12.21
N PRO A 123 -10.76 -5.81 -13.16
CA PRO A 123 -10.17 -4.52 -12.87
C PRO A 123 -11.14 -3.72 -11.98
N HIS A 124 -10.76 -3.49 -10.73
CA HIS A 124 -11.60 -2.84 -9.74
C HIS A 124 -11.08 -1.44 -9.43
N ARG A 125 -11.95 -0.46 -9.61
CA ARG A 125 -11.70 0.92 -9.21
C ARG A 125 -12.24 1.12 -7.79
N LEU A 126 -11.36 1.52 -6.89
CA LEU A 126 -11.74 1.87 -5.53
C LEU A 126 -12.40 3.26 -5.51
N PRO A 127 -13.20 3.58 -4.48
CA PRO A 127 -13.75 4.91 -4.32
C PRO A 127 -12.65 5.98 -4.35
N SER A 128 -12.96 7.12 -4.96
CA SER A 128 -12.06 8.25 -5.00
C SER A 128 -11.84 8.78 -3.58
N ASN A 129 -10.58 8.99 -3.21
CA ASN A 129 -10.21 9.67 -2.00
C ASN A 129 -9.54 10.99 -2.39
N SER A 130 -10.18 12.11 -2.07
CA SER A 130 -9.68 13.45 -2.39
C SER A 130 -8.30 13.71 -1.80
N LEU A 131 -8.01 13.18 -0.60
CA LEU A 131 -6.70 13.29 0.05
C LEU A 131 -5.60 12.46 -0.64
N ALA A 132 -5.97 11.38 -1.35
CA ALA A 132 -5.02 10.53 -2.06
C ALA A 132 -4.90 10.86 -3.56
N GLY A 133 -5.53 11.94 -4.03
CA GLY A 133 -5.40 12.44 -5.39
C GLY A 133 -6.15 11.62 -6.46
N GLY A 134 -7.08 10.74 -6.08
CA GLY A 134 -7.90 10.02 -7.06
C GLY A 134 -8.39 8.64 -6.64
N ALA A 135 -8.98 7.94 -7.58
CA ALA A 135 -9.49 6.59 -7.42
C ALA A 135 -8.45 5.56 -7.91
N PRO A 136 -7.87 4.74 -7.02
CA PRO A 136 -6.93 3.72 -7.46
C PRO A 136 -7.64 2.58 -8.18
N THR A 137 -7.09 2.18 -9.32
CA THR A 137 -7.52 0.98 -10.07
C THR A 137 -6.51 -0.14 -9.84
N LEU A 138 -7.01 -1.33 -9.58
CA LEU A 138 -6.21 -2.52 -9.32
C LEU A 138 -6.91 -3.78 -9.85
N MET A 139 -6.15 -4.85 -10.07
CA MET A 139 -6.73 -6.15 -10.40
C MET A 139 -7.17 -6.85 -9.12
N ARG A 140 -8.45 -7.27 -9.07
CA ARG A 140 -9.05 -7.99 -7.97
C ARG A 140 -9.53 -9.37 -8.42
N CYS A 141 -9.30 -10.36 -7.60
CA CYS A 141 -9.87 -11.69 -7.75
C CYS A 141 -11.04 -11.86 -6.78
N PHE A 142 -12.16 -12.34 -7.30
CA PHE A 142 -13.29 -12.80 -6.52
C PHE A 142 -13.29 -14.33 -6.50
N VAL A 143 -13.35 -14.88 -5.30
CA VAL A 143 -13.49 -16.31 -5.07
C VAL A 143 -14.94 -16.60 -4.77
N LEU A 144 -15.59 -17.31 -5.65
CA LEU A 144 -16.99 -17.67 -5.51
C LEU A 144 -17.12 -18.97 -4.71
N ASP A 145 -18.28 -19.16 -4.09
CA ASP A 145 -18.66 -20.42 -3.47
C ASP A 145 -18.86 -21.52 -4.53
N GLU A 146 -19.14 -22.75 -4.09
CA GLU A 146 -19.40 -23.87 -4.99
C GLU A 146 -20.61 -23.65 -5.90
N THR A 147 -21.55 -22.81 -5.46
CA THR A 147 -22.79 -22.48 -6.21
C THR A 147 -22.57 -21.34 -7.21
N GLY A 148 -21.43 -20.65 -7.17
CA GLY A 148 -21.11 -19.48 -8.01
C GLY A 148 -21.90 -18.21 -7.67
N LYS A 149 -22.69 -18.20 -6.59
CA LYS A 149 -23.60 -17.10 -6.24
C LYS A 149 -23.07 -16.14 -5.18
N LYS A 150 -22.15 -16.58 -4.34
CA LYS A 150 -21.61 -15.76 -3.25
C LYS A 150 -20.09 -15.61 -3.35
N ILE A 151 -19.61 -14.41 -3.07
CA ILE A 151 -18.17 -14.14 -2.92
C ILE A 151 -17.76 -14.58 -1.52
N VAL A 152 -16.97 -15.65 -1.43
CA VAL A 152 -16.45 -16.20 -0.17
C VAL A 152 -15.18 -15.46 0.25
N ASN A 153 -14.31 -15.15 -0.72
CA ASN A 153 -13.05 -14.49 -0.50
C ASN A 153 -12.74 -13.52 -1.63
N THR A 154 -11.85 -12.56 -1.34
CA THR A 154 -11.33 -11.64 -2.35
C THR A 154 -9.88 -11.27 -2.02
N PHE A 155 -9.07 -11.08 -3.04
CA PHE A 155 -7.73 -10.55 -2.93
C PHE A 155 -7.40 -9.68 -4.15
N SER A 156 -6.41 -8.81 -4.00
CA SER A 156 -5.93 -7.93 -5.08
C SER A 156 -4.42 -8.06 -5.22
N PHE A 157 -3.93 -7.82 -6.43
CA PHE A 157 -2.51 -7.94 -6.77
C PHE A 157 -2.12 -6.96 -7.87
N GLY A 158 -0.81 -6.88 -8.10
CA GLY A 158 -0.23 -6.02 -9.12
C GLY A 158 -0.08 -4.56 -8.67
N ALA A 159 0.33 -3.73 -9.58
CA ALA A 159 0.52 -2.32 -9.32
C ALA A 159 -0.84 -1.62 -9.11
N ARG A 160 -0.91 -0.82 -8.04
CA ARG A 160 -2.03 0.08 -7.80
C ARG A 160 -1.77 1.36 -8.59
N VAL A 161 -2.56 1.59 -9.63
CA VAL A 161 -2.47 2.82 -10.40
C VAL A 161 -3.47 3.82 -9.84
N VAL A 162 -2.95 4.90 -9.27
CA VAL A 162 -3.79 5.99 -8.72
C VAL A 162 -3.96 7.04 -9.80
N ASN A 163 -5.21 7.35 -10.13
CA ASN A 163 -5.53 8.42 -11.05
C ASN A 163 -6.86 9.07 -10.68
N GLY A 164 -6.88 10.40 -10.64
CA GLY A 164 -8.08 11.21 -10.41
C GLY A 164 -9.03 11.30 -11.61
N ALA A 165 -8.58 10.89 -12.79
CA ALA A 165 -9.39 10.99 -14.00
C ALA A 165 -10.51 9.94 -14.01
N ASP A 166 -11.66 10.35 -14.56
CA ASP A 166 -12.77 9.43 -14.82
C ASP A 166 -12.37 8.38 -15.88
N GLU A 167 -12.94 7.16 -15.77
CA GLU A 167 -12.70 6.08 -16.73
C GLU A 167 -13.04 6.42 -18.17
N ALA A 168 -14.01 7.33 -18.36
CA ALA A 168 -14.37 7.82 -19.67
C ALA A 168 -13.29 8.68 -20.34
N THR A 169 -12.40 9.28 -19.55
CA THR A 169 -11.33 10.15 -20.07
C THR A 169 -10.21 9.34 -20.74
N PRO A 170 -9.43 9.94 -21.66
CA PRO A 170 -8.28 9.26 -22.28
C PRO A 170 -7.28 8.72 -21.26
N ILE A 171 -7.04 9.47 -20.19
CA ILE A 171 -6.13 9.06 -19.10
C ILE A 171 -6.71 7.89 -18.30
N GLY A 172 -8.02 7.92 -17.98
CA GLY A 172 -8.70 6.82 -17.29
C GLY A 172 -8.66 5.53 -18.12
N LYS A 173 -8.88 5.61 -19.42
CA LYS A 173 -8.76 4.47 -20.35
C LYS A 173 -7.33 3.93 -20.39
N GLN A 174 -6.31 4.80 -20.39
CA GLN A 174 -4.92 4.39 -20.34
C GLN A 174 -4.58 3.62 -19.06
N VAL A 175 -5.07 4.08 -17.90
CA VAL A 175 -4.90 3.39 -16.61
C VAL A 175 -5.55 2.01 -16.63
N LEU A 176 -6.78 1.92 -17.13
CA LEU A 176 -7.49 0.65 -17.25
C LEU A 176 -6.72 -0.32 -18.17
N HIS A 177 -6.28 0.17 -19.32
CA HIS A 177 -5.46 -0.61 -20.25
C HIS A 177 -4.15 -1.10 -19.61
N GLN A 178 -3.48 -0.27 -18.81
CA GLN A 178 -2.27 -0.68 -18.09
C GLN A 178 -2.53 -1.80 -17.08
N VAL A 179 -3.63 -1.72 -16.32
CA VAL A 179 -4.02 -2.77 -15.37
C VAL A 179 -4.37 -4.07 -16.10
N GLN A 180 -5.08 -3.97 -17.23
CA GLN A 180 -5.42 -5.12 -18.07
C GLN A 180 -4.19 -5.75 -18.72
N ALA A 181 -3.26 -4.95 -19.21
CA ALA A 181 -2.00 -5.43 -19.79
C ALA A 181 -1.14 -6.20 -18.79
N ASN A 182 -1.08 -5.72 -17.53
CA ASN A 182 -0.41 -6.42 -16.44
C ASN A 182 -1.09 -7.77 -16.13
N PHE A 183 -2.41 -7.85 -16.19
CA PHE A 183 -3.12 -9.11 -16.01
C PHE A 183 -2.94 -10.04 -17.21
N GLU A 184 -2.95 -9.51 -18.43
CA GLU A 184 -2.72 -10.30 -19.66
C GLU A 184 -1.34 -10.97 -19.64
N PHE A 185 -0.32 -10.33 -19.07
CA PHE A 185 0.98 -10.95 -18.84
C PHE A 185 0.86 -12.20 -17.96
N ILE A 186 0.07 -12.13 -16.86
CA ILE A 186 -0.15 -13.26 -15.96
C ILE A 186 -0.96 -14.36 -16.66
N ARG A 187 -1.99 -14.00 -17.41
CA ARG A 187 -2.83 -14.93 -18.18
C ARG A 187 -1.99 -15.72 -19.17
N ARG A 188 -1.15 -15.04 -19.98
CA ARG A 188 -0.23 -15.70 -20.92
C ARG A 188 0.75 -16.61 -20.21
N TYR A 189 1.27 -16.20 -19.05
CA TYR A 189 2.13 -17.07 -18.25
C TYR A 189 1.40 -18.37 -17.86
N MET A 190 0.17 -18.29 -17.38
CA MET A 190 -0.60 -19.46 -16.93
C MET A 190 -0.99 -20.38 -18.09
N GLU A 191 -1.30 -19.83 -19.25
CA GLU A 191 -1.78 -20.57 -20.41
C GLU A 191 -0.66 -21.06 -21.33
N GLN A 192 0.28 -20.20 -21.67
CA GLN A 192 1.30 -20.45 -22.68
C GLN A 192 2.68 -20.71 -22.08
N GLY A 193 2.91 -20.29 -20.83
CA GLY A 193 4.18 -20.44 -20.12
C GLY A 193 5.15 -19.29 -20.31
N PRO A 194 6.32 -19.37 -19.68
CA PRO A 194 7.28 -18.25 -19.65
C PRO A 194 7.90 -17.94 -20.99
N GLY A 195 7.96 -18.92 -21.92
CA GLY A 195 8.54 -18.73 -23.25
C GLY A 195 7.74 -17.81 -24.17
N ALA A 196 6.42 -17.64 -23.91
CA ALA A 196 5.56 -16.75 -24.68
C ALA A 196 5.55 -15.30 -24.15
N LEU A 197 6.31 -15.03 -23.10
CA LEU A 197 6.33 -13.73 -22.44
C LEU A 197 7.55 -12.90 -22.88
N PRO A 198 7.40 -11.56 -22.92
CA PRO A 198 8.55 -10.68 -23.08
C PRO A 198 9.51 -10.87 -21.90
N LYS A 199 10.82 -10.73 -22.18
CA LYS A 199 11.85 -10.86 -21.17
C LYS A 199 11.63 -9.85 -20.05
N VAL A 200 11.51 -10.34 -18.82
CA VAL A 200 11.38 -9.49 -17.64
C VAL A 200 12.74 -8.89 -17.32
N GLU A 201 12.86 -7.57 -17.45
CA GLU A 201 14.12 -6.86 -17.21
C GLU A 201 14.50 -6.80 -15.73
N ARG A 202 13.52 -6.69 -14.84
CA ARG A 202 13.75 -6.56 -13.40
C ARG A 202 12.79 -7.40 -12.57
N TYR A 203 13.36 -8.05 -11.57
CA TYR A 203 12.62 -8.76 -10.54
C TYR A 203 12.73 -7.99 -9.21
N LEU A 204 11.66 -7.98 -8.44
CA LEU A 204 11.71 -7.46 -7.09
C LEU A 204 12.64 -8.33 -6.23
N PRO A 205 13.60 -7.72 -5.50
CA PRO A 205 14.54 -8.48 -4.68
C PRO A 205 13.83 -9.18 -3.54
N ARG A 206 14.33 -10.36 -3.19
CA ARG A 206 13.80 -11.18 -2.10
C ARG A 206 13.98 -10.53 -0.73
N GLY A 207 14.98 -9.67 -0.57
CA GLY A 207 15.29 -8.92 0.66
C GLY A 207 14.92 -7.43 0.58
N PRO A 208 14.94 -6.68 1.70
CA PRO A 208 14.85 -5.23 1.67
C PRO A 208 15.99 -4.69 0.81
N SER A 209 15.69 -3.77 -0.08
CA SER A 209 16.68 -3.15 -0.97
C SER A 209 16.33 -1.69 -1.19
N LEU A 210 17.27 -0.81 -0.83
CA LEU A 210 17.10 0.63 -1.06
C LEU A 210 16.95 0.94 -2.54
N ARG A 211 17.71 0.26 -3.41
CA ARG A 211 17.59 0.43 -4.86
C ARG A 211 16.20 0.08 -5.39
N ALA A 212 15.58 -0.99 -4.86
CA ALA A 212 14.21 -1.34 -5.24
C ALA A 212 13.21 -0.32 -4.68
N SER A 213 13.40 0.18 -3.46
CA SER A 213 12.58 1.24 -2.89
C SER A 213 12.68 2.53 -3.70
N MET A 214 13.88 2.90 -4.13
CA MET A 214 14.07 4.04 -5.03
C MET A 214 13.36 3.80 -6.37
N SER A 215 13.45 2.61 -6.97
CA SER A 215 12.79 2.35 -8.25
C SER A 215 11.27 2.44 -8.18
N VAL A 216 10.65 2.14 -7.03
CA VAL A 216 9.20 2.29 -6.82
C VAL A 216 8.78 3.76 -6.88
N TRP A 217 9.56 4.64 -6.24
CA TRP A 217 9.22 6.06 -6.11
C TRP A 217 9.71 6.92 -7.28
N PHE A 218 10.84 6.55 -7.89
CA PHE A 218 11.42 7.29 -9.03
C PHE A 218 10.93 6.80 -10.40
N HIS A 219 10.10 5.76 -10.46
CA HIS A 219 9.71 5.14 -11.73
C HIS A 219 9.04 6.10 -12.73
N GLY A 220 8.32 7.10 -12.29
CA GLY A 220 7.65 8.08 -13.18
C GLY A 220 8.49 9.33 -13.50
N ILE A 221 9.56 9.58 -12.76
CA ILE A 221 10.28 10.86 -12.81
C ILE A 221 11.19 10.95 -14.03
N GLY A 222 11.77 9.84 -14.46
CA GLY A 222 12.63 9.80 -15.64
C GLY A 222 11.93 10.25 -16.93
N ALA A 223 10.67 9.92 -17.08
CA ALA A 223 9.84 10.34 -18.22
C ALA A 223 9.51 11.85 -18.19
N VAL A 224 9.37 12.42 -16.98
CA VAL A 224 9.08 13.85 -16.77
C VAL A 224 10.33 14.70 -16.99
N GLY A 225 11.50 14.21 -16.60
CA GLY A 225 12.78 14.92 -16.72
C GLY A 225 13.26 15.18 -18.14
N SER A 226 12.69 14.48 -19.13
CA SER A 226 13.03 14.65 -20.54
C SER A 226 12.22 15.75 -21.27
N ALA A 227 11.17 16.28 -20.67
CA ALA A 227 10.15 17.06 -21.39
C ALA A 227 10.47 18.56 -21.57
N SER A 228 10.91 19.30 -20.55
CA SER A 228 11.24 20.72 -20.66
C SER A 228 12.13 21.22 -19.52
N GLY A 229 12.73 22.40 -19.67
CA GLY A 229 13.59 23.00 -18.62
C GLY A 229 12.86 23.25 -17.30
N ALA A 230 11.61 23.74 -17.33
CA ALA A 230 10.79 23.94 -16.14
C ALA A 230 10.47 22.61 -15.44
N MET A 231 10.16 21.55 -16.21
CA MET A 231 9.92 20.21 -15.67
C MET A 231 11.17 19.58 -15.06
N ARG A 232 12.36 19.88 -15.57
CA ARG A 232 13.63 19.49 -14.95
C ARG A 232 13.81 20.16 -13.58
N GLY A 233 13.54 21.44 -13.47
CA GLY A 233 13.57 22.17 -12.19
C GLY A 233 12.62 21.55 -11.16
N LEU A 234 11.38 21.25 -11.56
CA LEU A 234 10.40 20.58 -10.71
C LEU A 234 10.86 19.17 -10.30
N THR A 235 11.45 18.41 -11.22
CA THR A 235 12.00 17.08 -10.93
C THR A 235 13.11 17.12 -9.89
N ILE A 236 14.02 18.10 -9.99
CA ILE A 236 15.09 18.30 -9.01
C ILE A 236 14.50 18.67 -7.64
N LEU A 237 13.53 19.58 -7.60
CA LEU A 237 12.85 19.98 -6.36
C LEU A 237 12.15 18.80 -5.68
N LEU A 238 11.47 17.96 -6.45
CA LEU A 238 10.75 16.78 -5.93
C LEU A 238 11.67 15.59 -5.60
N SER A 239 12.92 15.59 -6.08
CA SER A 239 13.86 14.48 -5.85
C SER A 239 14.19 14.27 -4.38
N GLY A 240 14.33 15.34 -3.59
CA GLY A 240 14.60 15.28 -2.16
C GLY A 240 13.50 14.58 -1.36
N PRO A 241 12.24 15.05 -1.41
CA PRO A 241 11.11 14.37 -0.78
C PRO A 241 10.93 12.91 -1.23
N ILE A 242 11.12 12.62 -2.51
CA ILE A 242 10.99 11.26 -3.05
C ILE A 242 12.12 10.36 -2.56
N PHE A 243 13.33 10.88 -2.44
CA PHE A 243 14.46 10.16 -1.86
C PHE A 243 14.17 9.81 -0.39
N LEU A 244 13.64 10.78 0.39
CA LEU A 244 13.22 10.53 1.77
C LEU A 244 12.14 9.43 1.83
N LEU A 245 11.11 9.49 1.00
CA LEU A 245 10.09 8.45 0.91
C LEU A 245 10.69 7.07 0.56
N SER A 246 11.69 7.03 -0.31
CA SER A 246 12.40 5.79 -0.65
C SER A 246 13.16 5.20 0.54
N ILE A 247 13.77 6.05 1.38
CA ILE A 247 14.45 5.62 2.61
C ILE A 247 13.41 5.11 3.62
N LEU A 248 12.31 5.84 3.84
CA LEU A 248 11.26 5.43 4.77
C LEU A 248 10.60 4.11 4.34
N HIS A 249 10.37 3.94 3.05
CA HIS A 249 9.90 2.68 2.48
C HIS A 249 10.88 1.53 2.74
N TYR A 250 12.19 1.77 2.58
CA TYR A 250 13.23 0.78 2.88
C TYR A 250 13.26 0.42 4.36
N ILE A 251 13.19 1.41 5.26
CA ILE A 251 13.18 1.21 6.73
C ILE A 251 11.95 0.38 7.13
N ALA A 252 10.77 0.74 6.64
CA ALA A 252 9.55 0.00 6.91
C ALA A 252 9.63 -1.46 6.40
N GLN A 253 10.22 -1.69 5.23
CA GLN A 253 10.45 -3.05 4.74
C GLN A 253 11.46 -3.84 5.58
N LEU A 254 12.53 -3.19 6.04
CA LEU A 254 13.53 -3.80 6.92
C LEU A 254 12.89 -4.25 8.23
N THR A 255 12.07 -3.39 8.84
CA THR A 255 11.34 -3.67 10.08
C THR A 255 10.38 -4.84 9.89
N ARG A 256 9.56 -4.82 8.83
CA ARG A 256 8.65 -5.92 8.48
C ARG A 256 9.38 -7.23 8.27
N ASN A 257 10.52 -7.21 7.59
CA ASN A 257 11.30 -8.42 7.31
C ASN A 257 11.89 -9.06 8.58
N ARG A 258 12.26 -8.23 9.56
CA ARG A 258 12.79 -8.71 10.86
C ARG A 258 11.68 -9.22 11.77
N LEU A 259 10.56 -8.51 11.86
CA LEU A 259 9.52 -8.76 12.83
C LEU A 259 8.47 -9.77 12.36
N ARG A 260 8.14 -9.77 11.06
CA ARG A 260 7.14 -10.70 10.49
C ARG A 260 7.58 -11.23 9.13
N PRO A 261 8.55 -12.15 9.10
CA PRO A 261 8.92 -12.81 7.85
C PRO A 261 7.71 -13.60 7.32
N THR A 262 7.37 -13.39 6.04
CA THR A 262 6.27 -14.13 5.39
C THR A 262 6.70 -15.55 5.09
N ARG A 263 5.91 -16.54 5.53
CA ARG A 263 6.01 -17.91 5.03
C ARG A 263 5.56 -17.92 3.58
N ARG A 264 6.29 -18.60 2.73
CA ARG A 264 5.95 -18.69 1.31
C ARG A 264 4.94 -19.79 1.08
N PRO A 265 3.95 -19.56 0.18
CA PRO A 265 3.11 -20.64 -0.29
C PRO A 265 3.96 -21.73 -0.95
N PRO A 266 3.51 -23.00 -1.00
CA PRO A 266 4.29 -24.10 -1.53
C PRO A 266 4.67 -23.91 -2.99
N SER A 267 5.84 -24.40 -3.34
CA SER A 267 6.28 -24.53 -4.73
C SER A 267 5.75 -25.80 -5.40
N ARG A 268 5.22 -26.77 -4.63
CA ARG A 268 4.66 -28.04 -5.08
C ARG A 268 3.20 -28.16 -4.61
N ASN A 269 2.46 -29.12 -5.20
CA ASN A 269 1.10 -29.46 -4.76
C ASN A 269 1.14 -30.10 -3.37
N ILE A 270 1.11 -29.29 -2.32
CA ILE A 270 0.97 -29.73 -0.95
C ILE A 270 -0.49 -29.51 -0.54
N PRO A 271 -1.20 -30.53 0.00
CA PRO A 271 -2.58 -30.39 0.45
C PRO A 271 -2.74 -29.26 1.48
N GLN A 272 -3.89 -28.55 1.43
CA GLN A 272 -4.18 -27.35 2.24
C GLN A 272 -4.09 -27.57 3.76
N HIS A 273 -4.25 -28.80 4.24
CA HIS A 273 -4.23 -29.15 5.68
C HIS A 273 -2.82 -29.25 6.28
N GLN A 274 -1.77 -28.99 5.53
CA GLN A 274 -0.39 -29.01 6.02
C GLN A 274 0.23 -27.61 6.22
N TRP A 275 -0.61 -26.55 6.30
CA TRP A 275 -0.21 -25.14 6.47
C TRP A 275 -0.36 -24.64 7.88
#